data_c4efcb925d4af85f516511c9a4e485ed
#
_entry.id   c4efcb925d4af85f516511c9a4e485ed
#
_cell.length_a   1.000
_cell.length_b   1.000
_cell.length_c   1.000
_cell.angle_alpha   90.00
_cell.angle_beta   90.00
_cell.angle_gamma   90.00
#
_symmetry.space_group_name_H-M   'P 1'
#
loop_
_entity.id
_entity.type
_entity.pdbx_description
1 polymer ?
#
loop_
_entity_poly.entity_id
_entity_poly.type
_entity_poly.pdbx_seq_one_letter_code
_entity_poly.pdbx_strand_id
1 'polypeptide(L)'
;ELNALLAQPVALPSLPRAVALLMSELAQNEPSLRRLNQLFGTDPALAARLLELANSPTFQLPGQIAGIPEALALLGTAQLRTLVTSAPLGTTSRSVPGVNMQQFWRYSLNTAKLARSLAGIVHHNQIAAYTAGLLHALGELVIHLADPEKAQSVNTLVAPFDLRRDKIEQRIFGYSYGQVTAGCARRWQLPEVVIDALQHQHAPFDNKVYEPLAGVIHLAAWRARAREAELNEKELAVSFPGEVGLALGLDIDMVLQQ
;
A
#
# COMPACT_ATOMS: atom_id res chain seq x y z
N GLU A 1 -21.87 3.20 -4.95
CA GLU A 1 -21.11 2.08 -5.52
C GLU A 1 -19.84 1.76 -4.75
N LEU A 2 -19.02 2.78 -4.40
CA LEU A 2 -17.82 2.56 -3.57
C LEU A 2 -18.18 1.89 -2.24
N ASN A 3 -19.22 2.37 -1.57
CA ASN A 3 -19.65 1.79 -0.29
C ASN A 3 -20.12 0.34 -0.46
N ALA A 4 -20.78 0.01 -1.55
CA ALA A 4 -21.20 -1.35 -1.86
C ALA A 4 -19.98 -2.26 -2.07
N LEU A 5 -18.96 -1.78 -2.76
CA LEU A 5 -17.70 -2.51 -2.96
C LEU A 5 -17.03 -2.78 -1.62
N LEU A 6 -16.90 -1.74 -0.79
CA LEU A 6 -16.23 -1.83 0.52
C LEU A 6 -17.00 -2.72 1.51
N ALA A 7 -18.30 -2.89 1.34
CA ALA A 7 -19.11 -3.76 2.19
C ALA A 7 -18.88 -5.24 1.94
N GLN A 8 -18.30 -5.61 0.80
CA GLN A 8 -18.06 -7.01 0.47
C GLN A 8 -16.84 -7.55 1.21
N PRO A 9 -16.93 -8.72 1.87
CA PRO A 9 -15.79 -9.34 2.49
C PRO A 9 -14.87 -9.89 1.40
N VAL A 10 -13.57 -9.55 1.48
CA VAL A 10 -12.55 -10.07 0.59
C VAL A 10 -11.39 -10.61 1.40
N ALA A 11 -10.78 -11.68 0.94
CA ALA A 11 -9.59 -12.27 1.55
C ALA A 11 -8.38 -11.83 0.73
N LEU A 12 -7.64 -10.83 1.23
CA LEU A 12 -6.42 -10.35 0.58
C LEU A 12 -5.31 -11.37 0.76
N PRO A 13 -4.74 -11.91 -0.34
CA PRO A 13 -3.75 -12.96 -0.25
C PRO A 13 -2.38 -12.43 0.18
N SER A 14 -1.69 -13.23 0.99
CA SER A 14 -0.33 -12.94 1.45
C SER A 14 0.70 -13.73 0.64
N LEU A 15 1.93 -13.20 0.62
CA LEU A 15 3.07 -13.83 -0.04
C LEU A 15 3.47 -15.10 0.73
N PRO A 16 3.38 -16.31 0.11
CA PRO A 16 3.65 -17.56 0.81
C PRO A 16 5.03 -17.61 1.47
N ARG A 17 6.05 -17.07 0.81
CA ARG A 17 7.40 -17.02 1.37
C ARG A 17 7.47 -16.17 2.64
N ALA A 18 6.78 -15.03 2.68
CA ALA A 18 6.74 -14.17 3.85
C ALA A 18 6.07 -14.88 5.02
N VAL A 19 4.94 -15.55 4.77
CA VAL A 19 4.24 -16.33 5.79
C VAL A 19 5.13 -17.45 6.34
N ALA A 20 5.79 -18.22 5.48
CA ALA A 20 6.67 -19.31 5.89
C ALA A 20 7.84 -18.80 6.74
N LEU A 21 8.47 -17.71 6.33
CA LEU A 21 9.60 -17.13 7.07
C LEU A 21 9.16 -16.53 8.40
N LEU A 22 7.97 -15.91 8.45
CA LEU A 22 7.40 -15.40 9.70
C LEU A 22 7.08 -16.52 10.68
N MET A 23 6.50 -17.61 10.21
CA MET A 23 6.22 -18.78 11.06
C MET A 23 7.51 -19.35 11.64
N SER A 24 8.56 -19.44 10.83
CA SER A 24 9.87 -19.91 11.28
C SER A 24 10.48 -19.00 12.35
N GLU A 25 10.40 -17.67 12.15
CA GLU A 25 10.91 -16.70 13.13
C GLU A 25 10.11 -16.75 14.43
N LEU A 26 8.79 -16.82 14.34
CA LEU A 26 7.91 -16.87 15.51
C LEU A 26 8.03 -18.18 16.30
N ALA A 27 8.60 -19.23 15.71
CA ALA A 27 8.88 -20.48 16.39
C ALA A 27 10.14 -20.43 17.25
N GLN A 28 10.98 -19.40 17.11
CA GLN A 28 12.18 -19.23 17.93
C GLN A 28 11.80 -18.92 19.38
N ASN A 29 12.70 -19.26 20.32
CA ASN A 29 12.48 -18.92 21.74
C ASN A 29 12.41 -17.40 21.95
N GLU A 30 13.27 -16.66 21.28
CA GLU A 30 13.30 -15.21 21.30
C GLU A 30 13.23 -14.69 19.86
N PRO A 31 12.02 -14.49 19.32
CA PRO A 31 11.89 -13.95 17.96
C PRO A 31 12.51 -12.57 17.83
N SER A 32 13.26 -12.34 16.74
CA SER A 32 13.88 -11.06 16.46
C SER A 32 12.83 -10.06 15.95
N LEU A 33 12.60 -8.99 16.70
CA LEU A 33 11.70 -7.91 16.27
C LEU A 33 12.16 -7.27 14.97
N ARG A 34 13.47 -7.14 14.78
CA ARG A 34 14.04 -6.62 13.54
C ARG A 34 13.67 -7.50 12.34
N ARG A 35 13.80 -8.83 12.51
CA ARG A 35 13.46 -9.79 11.46
C ARG A 35 11.96 -9.78 11.18
N LEU A 36 11.14 -9.75 12.21
CA LEU A 36 9.68 -9.68 12.08
C LEU A 36 9.28 -8.40 11.33
N ASN A 37 9.88 -7.26 11.68
CA ASN A 37 9.63 -6.00 11.00
C ASN A 37 9.95 -6.09 9.51
N GLN A 38 11.10 -6.66 9.15
CA GLN A 38 11.47 -6.85 7.76
C GLN A 38 10.46 -7.70 7.00
N LEU A 39 10.05 -8.82 7.60
CA LEU A 39 9.14 -9.77 6.94
C LEU A 39 7.72 -9.23 6.78
N PHE A 40 7.15 -8.64 7.84
CA PHE A 40 5.84 -7.98 7.73
C PHE A 40 5.87 -6.82 6.72
N GLY A 41 7.01 -6.14 6.64
CA GLY A 41 7.20 -5.01 5.72
C GLY A 41 7.30 -5.40 4.25
N THR A 42 7.32 -6.67 3.91
CA THR A 42 7.33 -7.14 2.52
C THR A 42 5.95 -7.54 2.00
N ASP A 43 4.95 -7.62 2.88
CA ASP A 43 3.63 -8.15 2.52
C ASP A 43 2.54 -7.14 2.89
N PRO A 44 1.92 -6.47 1.90
CA PRO A 44 0.88 -5.50 2.17
C PRO A 44 -0.31 -6.06 2.95
N ALA A 45 -0.76 -7.26 2.66
CA ALA A 45 -1.92 -7.87 3.32
C ALA A 45 -1.62 -8.19 4.79
N LEU A 46 -0.46 -8.75 5.08
CA LEU A 46 -0.05 -9.04 6.47
C LEU A 46 0.18 -7.75 7.25
N ALA A 47 0.80 -6.74 6.63
CA ALA A 47 1.00 -5.44 7.27
C ALA A 47 -0.35 -4.79 7.63
N ALA A 48 -1.32 -4.86 6.72
CA ALA A 48 -2.66 -4.34 6.97
C ALA A 48 -3.34 -5.04 8.14
N ARG A 49 -3.26 -6.37 8.20
CA ARG A 49 -3.82 -7.17 9.31
C ARG A 49 -3.15 -6.88 10.64
N LEU A 50 -1.83 -6.73 10.63
CA LEU A 50 -1.06 -6.39 11.81
C LEU A 50 -1.50 -5.03 12.38
N LEU A 51 -1.63 -4.03 11.52
CA LEU A 51 -2.04 -2.70 11.90
C LEU A 51 -3.51 -2.64 12.33
N GLU A 52 -4.39 -3.39 11.66
CA GLU A 52 -5.79 -3.52 12.06
C GLU A 52 -5.89 -4.07 13.49
N LEU A 53 -5.15 -5.11 13.80
CA LEU A 53 -5.13 -5.70 15.14
C LEU A 53 -4.59 -4.72 16.18
N ALA A 54 -3.48 -4.05 15.89
CA ALA A 54 -2.85 -3.10 16.81
C ALA A 54 -3.74 -1.89 17.10
N ASN A 55 -4.54 -1.45 16.10
CA ASN A 55 -5.47 -0.33 16.24
C ASN A 55 -6.87 -0.76 16.70
N SER A 56 -7.08 -2.05 16.97
CA SER A 56 -8.37 -2.54 17.43
C SER A 56 -8.68 -2.02 18.85
N PRO A 57 -9.98 -1.99 19.23
CA PRO A 57 -10.38 -1.51 20.56
C PRO A 57 -9.70 -2.25 21.73
N THR A 58 -9.30 -3.51 21.51
CA THR A 58 -8.63 -4.33 22.54
C THR A 58 -7.42 -3.63 23.15
N PHE A 59 -6.64 -2.90 22.34
CA PHE A 59 -5.41 -2.25 22.78
C PHE A 59 -5.60 -0.78 23.18
N GLN A 60 -6.80 -0.24 23.03
CA GLN A 60 -7.17 1.13 23.41
C GLN A 60 -6.32 2.23 22.76
N LEU A 61 -5.80 1.95 21.55
CA LEU A 61 -5.00 2.88 20.77
C LEU A 61 -5.52 3.03 19.32
N PRO A 62 -6.87 3.08 19.09
CA PRO A 62 -7.38 3.15 17.72
C PRO A 62 -6.88 4.42 17.02
N GLY A 63 -6.43 4.28 15.79
CA GLY A 63 -5.94 5.39 14.99
C GLY A 63 -4.59 5.95 15.42
N GLN A 64 -3.85 5.28 16.29
CA GLN A 64 -2.57 5.79 16.81
C GLN A 64 -1.35 5.03 16.26
N ILE A 65 -1.52 3.77 15.85
CA ILE A 65 -0.41 2.94 15.40
C ILE A 65 -0.27 3.05 13.88
N ALA A 66 0.75 3.77 13.43
CA ALA A 66 1.01 4.02 12.02
C ALA A 66 2.05 3.07 11.42
N GLY A 67 2.80 2.35 12.22
CA GLY A 67 3.94 1.58 11.75
C GLY A 67 4.02 0.17 12.28
N ILE A 68 4.66 -0.68 11.48
CA ILE A 68 4.91 -2.08 11.81
C ILE A 68 5.73 -2.23 13.11
N PRO A 69 6.83 -1.47 13.31
CA PRO A 69 7.60 -1.60 14.56
C PRO A 69 6.78 -1.35 15.82
N GLU A 70 5.95 -0.32 15.81
CA GLU A 70 5.07 0.01 16.94
C GLU A 70 4.06 -1.10 17.21
N ALA A 71 3.46 -1.66 16.14
CA ALA A 71 2.52 -2.76 16.24
C ALA A 71 3.19 -4.01 16.83
N LEU A 72 4.39 -4.33 16.38
CA LEU A 72 5.14 -5.49 16.88
C LEU A 72 5.52 -5.34 18.35
N ALA A 73 5.81 -4.11 18.80
CA ALA A 73 6.12 -3.83 20.20
C ALA A 73 4.87 -3.99 21.11
N LEU A 74 3.70 -3.78 20.55
CA LEU A 74 2.42 -3.85 21.27
C LEU A 74 1.89 -5.28 21.38
N LEU A 75 2.05 -6.08 20.32
CA LEU A 75 1.44 -7.40 20.20
C LEU A 75 2.35 -8.50 20.75
N GLY A 76 1.75 -9.49 21.42
CA GLY A 76 2.48 -10.66 21.90
C GLY A 76 2.73 -11.69 20.81
N THR A 77 3.70 -12.58 21.05
CA THR A 77 4.09 -13.63 20.09
C THR A 77 2.92 -14.55 19.71
N ALA A 78 2.07 -14.91 20.68
CA ALA A 78 0.89 -15.75 20.42
C ALA A 78 -0.09 -15.08 19.47
N GLN A 79 -0.31 -13.79 19.63
CA GLN A 79 -1.18 -12.99 18.75
C GLN A 79 -0.61 -12.92 17.33
N LEU A 80 0.69 -12.72 17.22
CA LEU A 80 1.38 -12.69 15.92
C LEU A 80 1.30 -14.04 15.21
N ARG A 81 1.48 -15.16 15.94
CA ARG A 81 1.34 -16.50 15.36
C ARG A 81 -0.06 -16.73 14.82
N THR A 82 -1.08 -16.39 15.57
CA THR A 82 -2.46 -16.54 15.13
C THR A 82 -2.73 -15.73 13.86
N LEU A 83 -2.24 -14.49 13.83
CA LEU A 83 -2.39 -13.63 12.68
C LEU A 83 -1.73 -14.22 11.43
N VAL A 84 -0.52 -14.71 11.54
CA VAL A 84 0.25 -15.26 10.40
C VAL A 84 -0.34 -16.59 9.94
N THR A 85 -0.69 -17.50 10.87
CA THR A 85 -1.22 -18.83 10.51
C THR A 85 -2.60 -18.76 9.88
N SER A 86 -3.39 -17.72 10.15
CA SER A 86 -4.72 -17.54 9.58
C SER A 86 -4.69 -16.77 8.25
N ALA A 87 -3.51 -16.32 7.78
CA ALA A 87 -3.40 -15.52 6.57
C ALA A 87 -3.79 -16.32 5.31
N PRO A 88 -4.66 -15.78 4.44
CA PRO A 88 -4.86 -16.37 3.12
C PRO A 88 -3.57 -16.33 2.30
N LEU A 89 -3.29 -17.40 1.56
CA LEU A 89 -2.07 -17.51 0.78
C LEU A 89 -2.35 -17.25 -0.70
N GLY A 90 -1.49 -16.45 -1.33
CA GLY A 90 -1.48 -16.24 -2.76
C GLY A 90 -0.69 -17.34 -3.48
N THR A 91 -1.11 -18.60 -3.32
CA THR A 91 -0.35 -19.78 -3.75
C THR A 91 -0.27 -19.97 -5.26
N THR A 92 -1.10 -19.26 -6.04
CA THR A 92 -1.13 -19.39 -7.49
C THR A 92 -1.19 -18.02 -8.15
N SER A 93 -0.81 -17.98 -9.44
CA SER A 93 -0.98 -16.79 -10.27
C SER A 93 -2.45 -16.38 -10.44
N ARG A 94 -3.39 -17.22 -9.97
CA ARG A 94 -4.83 -17.00 -10.07
C ARG A 94 -5.48 -16.60 -8.75
N SER A 95 -4.69 -16.32 -7.71
CA SER A 95 -5.22 -15.94 -6.39
C SER A 95 -6.09 -14.69 -6.46
N VAL A 96 -5.73 -13.76 -7.35
CA VAL A 96 -6.53 -12.59 -7.68
C VAL A 96 -6.64 -12.54 -9.20
N PRO A 97 -7.75 -13.00 -9.79
CA PRO A 97 -7.89 -13.01 -11.25
C PRO A 97 -7.71 -11.62 -11.84
N GLY A 98 -6.87 -11.51 -12.86
CA GLY A 98 -6.57 -10.25 -13.54
C GLY A 98 -5.40 -9.47 -12.97
N VAL A 99 -4.79 -9.92 -11.87
CA VAL A 99 -3.61 -9.27 -11.26
C VAL A 99 -2.43 -10.24 -11.24
N ASN A 100 -1.28 -9.76 -11.72
CA ASN A 100 -0.02 -10.47 -11.53
C ASN A 100 0.48 -10.21 -10.11
N MET A 101 0.32 -11.19 -9.21
CA MET A 101 0.66 -11.01 -7.80
C MET A 101 2.15 -10.82 -7.56
N GLN A 102 3.02 -11.44 -8.36
CA GLN A 102 4.47 -11.21 -8.24
C GLN A 102 4.80 -9.75 -8.52
N GLN A 103 4.18 -9.18 -9.54
CA GLN A 103 4.32 -7.76 -9.87
C GLN A 103 3.74 -6.88 -8.76
N PHE A 104 2.56 -7.23 -8.25
CA PHE A 104 1.92 -6.48 -7.16
C PHE A 104 2.82 -6.39 -5.92
N TRP A 105 3.37 -7.51 -5.47
CA TRP A 105 4.23 -7.53 -4.29
C TRP A 105 5.52 -6.74 -4.51
N ARG A 106 6.17 -6.91 -5.65
CA ARG A 106 7.37 -6.16 -6.03
C ARG A 106 7.11 -4.66 -6.10
N TYR A 107 6.06 -4.27 -6.78
CA TYR A 107 5.65 -2.88 -6.94
C TYR A 107 5.31 -2.24 -5.59
N SER A 108 4.54 -2.92 -4.76
CA SER A 108 4.15 -2.42 -3.43
C SER A 108 5.37 -2.22 -2.52
N LEU A 109 6.28 -3.18 -2.50
CA LEU A 109 7.52 -3.07 -1.72
C LEU A 109 8.40 -1.92 -2.22
N ASN A 110 8.55 -1.79 -3.52
CA ASN A 110 9.33 -0.70 -4.11
C ASN A 110 8.72 0.67 -3.76
N THR A 111 7.41 0.79 -3.85
CA THR A 111 6.72 2.03 -3.47
C THR A 111 6.93 2.37 -1.99
N ALA A 112 6.87 1.38 -1.10
CA ALA A 112 7.11 1.58 0.33
C ALA A 112 8.51 2.11 0.59
N LYS A 113 9.53 1.51 -0.01
CA LYS A 113 10.93 1.93 0.14
C LYS A 113 11.18 3.33 -0.41
N LEU A 114 10.61 3.62 -1.58
CA LEU A 114 10.70 4.95 -2.20
C LEU A 114 10.01 6.01 -1.33
N ALA A 115 8.82 5.72 -0.83
CA ALA A 115 8.09 6.64 0.04
C ALA A 115 8.88 6.95 1.31
N ARG A 116 9.47 5.93 1.93
CA ARG A 116 10.32 6.11 3.12
C ARG A 116 11.52 7.01 2.82
N SER A 117 12.22 6.77 1.71
CA SER A 117 13.38 7.56 1.31
C SER A 117 13.00 9.01 1.03
N LEU A 118 11.94 9.24 0.26
CA LEU A 118 11.47 10.58 -0.07
C LEU A 118 11.02 11.33 1.17
N ALA A 119 10.29 10.67 2.07
CA ALA A 119 9.86 11.26 3.33
C ALA A 119 11.06 11.70 4.17
N GLY A 120 12.14 10.92 4.19
CA GLY A 120 13.37 11.29 4.89
C GLY A 120 14.00 12.55 4.33
N ILE A 121 14.04 12.70 3.01
CA ILE A 121 14.59 13.88 2.35
C ILE A 121 13.81 15.15 2.72
N VAL A 122 12.48 15.05 2.77
CA VAL A 122 11.61 16.19 3.05
C VAL A 122 11.27 16.35 4.54
N HIS A 123 11.92 15.57 5.40
CA HIS A 123 11.78 15.61 6.86
C HIS A 123 10.36 15.32 7.35
N HIS A 124 9.67 14.38 6.70
CA HIS A 124 8.37 13.86 7.12
C HIS A 124 8.52 12.48 7.76
N ASN A 125 7.40 12.00 8.33
CA ASN A 125 7.34 10.71 9.03
C ASN A 125 7.61 9.53 8.07
N GLN A 126 8.80 8.98 8.16
CA GLN A 126 9.23 7.86 7.31
C GLN A 126 8.46 6.57 7.59
N ILE A 127 8.05 6.35 8.84
CA ILE A 127 7.29 5.16 9.23
C ILE A 127 5.91 5.19 8.60
N ALA A 128 5.20 6.31 8.72
CA ALA A 128 3.89 6.48 8.09
C ALA A 128 3.99 6.42 6.55
N ALA A 129 5.07 6.96 5.99
CA ALA A 129 5.30 6.91 4.54
C ALA A 129 5.51 5.47 4.05
N TYR A 130 6.30 4.68 4.76
CA TYR A 130 6.49 3.27 4.43
C TYR A 130 5.17 2.52 4.46
N THR A 131 4.40 2.69 5.52
CA THR A 131 3.08 2.07 5.67
C THR A 131 2.14 2.46 4.53
N ALA A 132 1.97 3.75 4.28
CA ALA A 132 1.09 4.23 3.23
C ALA A 132 1.54 3.73 1.85
N GLY A 133 2.84 3.75 1.59
CA GLY A 133 3.40 3.24 0.34
C GLY A 133 3.16 1.75 0.14
N LEU A 134 3.35 0.96 1.19
CA LEU A 134 3.14 -0.49 1.14
C LEU A 134 1.68 -0.85 0.88
N LEU A 135 0.75 -0.11 1.48
CA LEU A 135 -0.69 -0.39 1.41
C LEU A 135 -1.40 0.27 0.23
N HIS A 136 -0.79 1.26 -0.41
CA HIS A 136 -1.49 2.21 -1.29
C HIS A 136 -2.30 1.57 -2.43
N ALA A 137 -1.89 0.42 -2.94
CA ALA A 137 -2.52 -0.24 -4.07
C ALA A 137 -3.38 -1.45 -3.68
N LEU A 138 -3.59 -1.72 -2.38
CA LEU A 138 -4.44 -2.83 -1.94
C LEU A 138 -5.86 -2.74 -2.50
N GLY A 139 -6.36 -1.53 -2.72
CA GLY A 139 -7.67 -1.31 -3.32
C GLY A 139 -7.81 -1.95 -4.71
N GLU A 140 -6.72 -2.10 -5.44
CA GLU A 140 -6.73 -2.78 -6.73
C GLU A 140 -7.10 -4.26 -6.58
N LEU A 141 -6.58 -4.91 -5.54
CA LEU A 141 -6.94 -6.30 -5.24
C LEU A 141 -8.40 -6.41 -4.79
N VAL A 142 -8.86 -5.45 -4.00
CA VAL A 142 -10.25 -5.41 -3.54
C VAL A 142 -11.20 -5.31 -4.72
N ILE A 143 -10.92 -4.43 -5.69
CA ILE A 143 -11.75 -4.28 -6.89
C ILE A 143 -11.83 -5.59 -7.65
N HIS A 144 -10.68 -6.25 -7.86
CA HIS A 144 -10.61 -7.51 -8.61
C HIS A 144 -11.32 -8.67 -7.90
N LEU A 145 -11.29 -8.70 -6.57
CA LEU A 145 -11.91 -9.77 -5.78
C LEU A 145 -13.40 -9.53 -5.56
N ALA A 146 -13.80 -8.28 -5.32
CA ALA A 146 -15.19 -7.95 -5.03
C ALA A 146 -16.05 -7.80 -6.29
N ASP A 147 -15.47 -7.31 -7.37
CA ASP A 147 -16.18 -7.11 -8.64
C ASP A 147 -15.28 -7.45 -9.83
N PRO A 148 -15.08 -8.75 -10.08
CA PRO A 148 -14.18 -9.19 -11.17
C PRO A 148 -14.59 -8.68 -12.55
N GLU A 149 -15.88 -8.51 -12.81
CA GLU A 149 -16.39 -8.04 -14.11
C GLU A 149 -15.98 -6.58 -14.37
N LYS A 150 -16.16 -5.71 -13.38
CA LYS A 150 -15.72 -4.33 -13.47
C LYS A 150 -14.21 -4.24 -13.63
N ALA A 151 -13.47 -5.01 -12.83
CA ALA A 151 -12.02 -5.06 -12.93
C ALA A 151 -11.58 -5.45 -14.35
N GLN A 152 -12.21 -6.46 -14.92
CA GLN A 152 -11.90 -6.93 -16.28
C GLN A 152 -12.20 -5.86 -17.33
N SER A 153 -13.28 -5.10 -17.17
CA SER A 153 -13.63 -4.03 -18.11
C SER A 153 -12.53 -2.96 -18.20
N VAL A 154 -11.89 -2.66 -17.06
CA VAL A 154 -10.77 -1.72 -17.04
C VAL A 154 -9.48 -2.39 -17.54
N ASN A 155 -9.26 -3.67 -17.22
CA ASN A 155 -8.08 -4.41 -17.67
C ASN A 155 -7.99 -4.52 -19.20
N THR A 156 -9.10 -4.45 -19.91
CA THR A 156 -9.09 -4.43 -21.38
C THR A 156 -8.56 -3.11 -21.94
N LEU A 157 -8.57 -2.05 -21.15
CA LEU A 157 -8.13 -0.71 -21.57
C LEU A 157 -6.72 -0.39 -21.08
N VAL A 158 -6.37 -0.82 -19.88
CA VAL A 158 -5.12 -0.45 -19.19
C VAL A 158 -4.78 -1.52 -18.15
N ALA A 159 -3.49 -1.85 -18.03
CA ALA A 159 -3.03 -2.81 -17.03
C ALA A 159 -3.19 -2.27 -15.59
N PRO A 160 -3.30 -3.14 -14.58
CA PRO A 160 -3.49 -2.71 -13.19
C PRO A 160 -2.43 -1.75 -12.65
N PHE A 161 -1.19 -1.85 -13.12
CA PHE A 161 -0.10 -0.99 -12.62
C PHE A 161 0.37 0.04 -13.64
N ASP A 162 -0.43 0.29 -14.67
CA ASP A 162 -0.18 1.37 -15.62
C ASP A 162 -0.34 2.73 -14.93
N LEU A 163 0.44 3.71 -15.37
CA LEU A 163 0.41 5.07 -14.84
C LEU A 163 -0.95 5.76 -14.95
N ARG A 164 -1.78 5.33 -15.90
CA ARG A 164 -3.11 5.91 -16.15
C ARG A 164 -4.24 5.17 -15.45
N ARG A 165 -3.92 4.13 -14.68
CA ARG A 165 -4.93 3.23 -14.10
C ARG A 165 -5.97 3.98 -13.27
N ASP A 166 -5.54 4.87 -12.40
CA ASP A 166 -6.43 5.65 -11.52
C ASP A 166 -7.41 6.50 -12.31
N LYS A 167 -6.94 7.14 -13.38
CA LYS A 167 -7.79 8.00 -14.23
C LYS A 167 -8.86 7.21 -14.97
N ILE A 168 -8.50 6.05 -15.49
CA ILE A 168 -9.43 5.18 -16.19
C ILE A 168 -10.48 4.61 -15.21
N GLU A 169 -10.05 4.18 -14.03
CA GLU A 169 -10.96 3.72 -12.98
C GLU A 169 -11.94 4.83 -12.58
N GLN A 170 -11.43 6.04 -12.35
CA GLN A 170 -12.26 7.18 -11.98
C GLN A 170 -13.33 7.46 -13.04
N ARG A 171 -12.97 7.35 -14.31
CA ARG A 171 -13.91 7.58 -15.42
C ARG A 171 -14.98 6.50 -15.49
N ILE A 172 -14.61 5.24 -15.33
CA ILE A 172 -15.52 4.09 -15.52
C ILE A 172 -16.33 3.80 -14.26
N PHE A 173 -15.69 3.83 -13.07
CA PHE A 173 -16.32 3.46 -11.80
C PHE A 173 -16.85 4.67 -11.02
N GLY A 174 -16.30 5.87 -11.25
CA GLY A 174 -16.53 7.03 -10.40
C GLY A 174 -15.63 7.05 -9.16
N TYR A 175 -14.72 6.09 -9.02
CA TYR A 175 -13.70 6.03 -7.98
C TYR A 175 -12.47 5.28 -8.50
N SER A 176 -11.35 5.44 -7.80
CA SER A 176 -10.10 4.75 -8.12
C SER A 176 -9.67 3.81 -7.00
N TYR A 177 -8.65 3.00 -7.26
CA TYR A 177 -8.10 2.09 -6.25
C TYR A 177 -7.60 2.82 -5.00
N GLY A 178 -7.17 4.07 -5.11
CA GLY A 178 -6.73 4.87 -3.95
C GLY A 178 -7.86 5.14 -2.97
N GLN A 179 -9.04 5.47 -3.48
CA GLN A 179 -10.23 5.69 -2.65
C GLN A 179 -10.69 4.37 -2.00
N VAL A 180 -10.58 3.26 -2.71
CA VAL A 180 -10.86 1.93 -2.15
C VAL A 180 -9.88 1.62 -1.03
N THR A 181 -8.59 1.82 -1.25
CA THR A 181 -7.57 1.60 -0.22
C THR A 181 -7.83 2.46 1.03
N ALA A 182 -8.16 3.73 0.85
CA ALA A 182 -8.48 4.62 1.96
C ALA A 182 -9.71 4.15 2.73
N GLY A 183 -10.73 3.66 2.04
CA GLY A 183 -11.92 3.08 2.67
C GLY A 183 -11.59 1.87 3.53
N CYS A 184 -10.73 0.98 3.04
CA CYS A 184 -10.22 -0.15 3.81
C CYS A 184 -9.43 0.32 5.02
N ALA A 185 -8.55 1.30 4.85
CA ALA A 185 -7.73 1.84 5.94
C ALA A 185 -8.59 2.45 7.06
N ARG A 186 -9.71 3.07 6.73
CA ARG A 186 -10.67 3.56 7.74
C ARG A 186 -11.26 2.39 8.52
N ARG A 187 -11.64 1.32 7.86
CA ARG A 187 -12.18 0.11 8.51
C ARG A 187 -11.16 -0.56 9.41
N TRP A 188 -9.89 -0.50 9.04
CA TRP A 188 -8.78 -1.03 9.85
C TRP A 188 -8.35 -0.06 10.95
N GLN A 189 -9.01 1.08 11.08
CA GLN A 189 -8.74 2.10 12.09
C GLN A 189 -7.30 2.61 12.08
N LEU A 190 -6.73 2.77 10.91
CA LEU A 190 -5.40 3.34 10.74
C LEU A 190 -5.40 4.84 11.10
N PRO A 191 -4.23 5.42 11.41
CA PRO A 191 -4.14 6.85 11.69
C PRO A 191 -4.68 7.71 10.55
N GLU A 192 -5.30 8.82 10.89
CA GLU A 192 -5.92 9.73 9.93
C GLU A 192 -4.92 10.23 8.88
N VAL A 193 -3.65 10.47 9.27
CA VAL A 193 -2.61 10.92 8.35
C VAL A 193 -2.35 9.90 7.23
N VAL A 194 -2.42 8.61 7.55
CA VAL A 194 -2.26 7.52 6.57
C VAL A 194 -3.49 7.44 5.68
N ILE A 195 -4.70 7.46 6.26
CA ILE A 195 -5.96 7.40 5.52
C ILE A 195 -6.04 8.56 4.52
N ASP A 196 -5.74 9.76 4.99
CA ASP A 196 -5.80 10.98 4.17
C ASP A 196 -4.82 10.93 3.00
N ALA A 197 -3.59 10.45 3.24
CA ALA A 197 -2.59 10.27 2.19
C ALA A 197 -3.07 9.26 1.13
N LEU A 198 -3.67 8.16 1.55
CA LEU A 198 -4.23 7.15 0.64
C LEU A 198 -5.40 7.71 -0.16
N GLN A 199 -6.28 8.47 0.49
CA GLN A 199 -7.44 9.09 -0.15
C GLN A 199 -7.04 10.07 -1.25
N HIS A 200 -5.97 10.84 -1.04
CA HIS A 200 -5.55 11.93 -1.93
C HIS A 200 -4.28 11.63 -2.72
N GLN A 201 -3.84 10.36 -2.75
CA GLN A 201 -2.59 9.99 -3.42
C GLN A 201 -2.55 10.31 -4.91
N HIS A 202 -3.70 10.32 -5.59
CA HIS A 202 -3.75 10.60 -7.03
C HIS A 202 -3.85 12.08 -7.35
N ALA A 203 -4.37 12.89 -6.42
CA ALA A 203 -4.58 14.31 -6.59
C ALA A 203 -4.30 15.04 -5.27
N PRO A 204 -3.01 15.16 -4.86
CA PRO A 204 -2.65 15.70 -3.54
C PRO A 204 -3.14 17.13 -3.29
N PHE A 205 -3.35 17.93 -4.35
CA PHE A 205 -3.80 19.31 -4.22
C PHE A 205 -5.33 19.47 -4.14
N ASP A 206 -6.09 18.39 -4.35
CA ASP A 206 -7.55 18.44 -4.26
C ASP A 206 -8.04 18.39 -2.80
N ASN A 207 -7.14 18.16 -1.85
CA ASN A 207 -7.46 18.21 -0.44
C ASN A 207 -7.58 19.68 0.03
N LYS A 208 -8.52 19.95 0.94
CA LYS A 208 -8.69 21.29 1.52
C LYS A 208 -7.43 21.76 2.24
N VAL A 209 -6.73 20.85 2.90
CA VAL A 209 -5.42 21.09 3.52
C VAL A 209 -4.43 20.17 2.84
N TYR A 210 -3.42 20.75 2.19
CA TYR A 210 -2.38 19.95 1.56
C TYR A 210 -1.64 19.10 2.58
N GLU A 211 -1.65 17.78 2.39
CA GLU A 211 -0.92 16.85 3.23
C GLU A 211 0.32 16.35 2.48
N PRO A 212 1.51 16.71 2.95
CA PRO A 212 2.75 16.33 2.24
C PRO A 212 2.91 14.83 2.03
N LEU A 213 2.38 14.00 2.93
CA LEU A 213 2.45 12.55 2.79
C LEU A 213 1.75 12.05 1.54
N ALA A 214 0.60 12.64 1.17
CA ALA A 214 -0.08 12.31 -0.07
C ALA A 214 0.81 12.59 -1.29
N GLY A 215 1.53 13.71 -1.27
CA GLY A 215 2.50 14.04 -2.31
C GLY A 215 3.67 13.06 -2.39
N VAL A 216 4.18 12.64 -1.24
CA VAL A 216 5.25 11.63 -1.15
C VAL A 216 4.78 10.31 -1.79
N ILE A 217 3.57 9.85 -1.45
CA ILE A 217 3.02 8.62 -2.02
C ILE A 217 2.80 8.77 -3.53
N HIS A 218 2.31 9.92 -3.97
CA HIS A 218 2.12 10.21 -5.38
C HIS A 218 3.42 10.07 -6.18
N LEU A 219 4.52 10.66 -5.70
CA LEU A 219 5.82 10.56 -6.35
C LEU A 219 6.41 9.14 -6.28
N ALA A 220 6.29 8.49 -5.13
CA ALA A 220 6.79 7.13 -4.95
C ALA A 220 6.08 6.14 -5.88
N ALA A 221 4.76 6.23 -5.98
CA ALA A 221 3.97 5.40 -6.86
C ALA A 221 4.28 5.67 -8.34
N TRP A 222 4.47 6.93 -8.72
CA TRP A 222 4.90 7.28 -10.08
C TRP A 222 6.22 6.59 -10.42
N ARG A 223 7.22 6.72 -9.52
CA ARG A 223 8.55 6.13 -9.77
C ARG A 223 8.48 4.61 -9.88
N ALA A 224 7.75 3.97 -8.99
CA ALA A 224 7.62 2.51 -9.00
C ALA A 224 6.88 2.02 -10.25
N ARG A 225 5.81 2.71 -10.67
CA ARG A 225 5.07 2.37 -11.90
C ARG A 225 5.93 2.62 -13.16
N ALA A 226 6.71 3.67 -13.15
CA ALA A 226 7.63 3.97 -14.25
C ALA A 226 8.68 2.86 -14.41
N ARG A 227 9.17 2.30 -13.31
CA ARG A 227 10.07 1.15 -13.34
C ARG A 227 9.38 -0.09 -13.91
N GLU A 228 8.17 -0.38 -13.46
CA GLU A 228 7.41 -1.53 -13.97
C GLU A 228 7.11 -1.40 -15.47
N ALA A 229 6.89 -0.19 -15.95
CA ALA A 229 6.64 0.10 -17.36
C ALA A 229 7.92 0.27 -18.18
N GLU A 230 9.09 0.25 -17.53
CA GLU A 230 10.40 0.43 -18.17
C GLU A 230 10.47 1.73 -19.00
N LEU A 231 10.00 2.84 -18.44
CA LEU A 231 10.00 4.12 -19.13
C LEU A 231 11.41 4.61 -19.41
N ASN A 232 11.62 5.14 -20.62
CA ASN A 232 12.89 5.76 -20.99
C ASN A 232 12.99 7.20 -20.43
N GLU A 233 14.14 7.85 -20.60
CA GLU A 233 14.39 9.19 -20.07
C GLU A 233 13.35 10.22 -20.51
N LYS A 234 12.96 10.18 -21.78
CA LYS A 234 11.94 11.11 -22.32
C LYS A 234 10.58 10.89 -21.68
N GLU A 235 10.17 9.62 -21.57
CA GLU A 235 8.90 9.26 -20.95
C GLU A 235 8.89 9.61 -19.46
N LEU A 236 10.00 9.44 -18.76
CA LEU A 236 10.16 9.86 -17.37
C LEU A 236 9.98 11.37 -17.24
N ALA A 237 10.66 12.14 -18.09
CA ALA A 237 10.59 13.62 -18.08
C ALA A 237 9.18 14.12 -18.35
N VAL A 238 8.47 13.52 -19.32
CA VAL A 238 7.12 13.93 -19.69
C VAL A 238 6.10 13.57 -18.59
N SER A 239 6.26 12.39 -17.96
CA SER A 239 5.29 11.90 -16.97
C SER A 239 5.55 12.36 -15.54
N PHE A 240 6.73 12.92 -15.25
CA PHE A 240 7.08 13.34 -13.89
C PHE A 240 6.05 14.36 -13.35
N PRO A 241 5.53 14.11 -12.12
CA PRO A 241 4.55 15.03 -11.50
C PRO A 241 5.25 16.27 -10.95
N GLY A 242 5.62 17.20 -11.82
CA GLY A 242 6.44 18.35 -11.49
C GLY A 242 5.86 19.28 -10.42
N GLU A 243 4.53 19.49 -10.43
CA GLU A 243 3.87 20.33 -9.42
C GLU A 243 3.97 19.76 -8.02
N VAL A 244 3.79 18.44 -7.90
CA VAL A 244 3.93 17.74 -6.61
C VAL A 244 5.38 17.76 -6.16
N GLY A 245 6.31 17.50 -7.07
CA GLY A 245 7.75 17.61 -6.79
C GLY A 245 8.12 19.00 -6.28
N LEU A 246 7.68 20.03 -6.97
CA LEU A 246 7.97 21.43 -6.58
C LEU A 246 7.43 21.73 -5.18
N ALA A 247 6.22 21.30 -4.87
CA ALA A 247 5.60 21.53 -3.55
C ALA A 247 6.39 20.86 -2.42
N LEU A 248 7.11 19.77 -2.71
CA LEU A 248 7.92 19.03 -1.74
C LEU A 248 9.40 19.42 -1.78
N GLY A 249 9.80 20.25 -2.74
CA GLY A 249 11.21 20.58 -2.94
C GLY A 249 12.02 19.44 -3.56
N LEU A 250 11.36 18.58 -4.34
CA LEU A 250 11.99 17.41 -4.99
C LEU A 250 11.96 17.59 -6.51
N ASP A 251 13.12 17.61 -7.14
CA ASP A 251 13.21 17.57 -8.59
C ASP A 251 13.23 16.10 -9.08
N ILE A 252 13.14 15.91 -10.39
CA ILE A 252 13.12 14.58 -10.98
C ILE A 252 14.37 13.77 -10.65
N ASP A 253 15.56 14.39 -10.66
CA ASP A 253 16.80 13.68 -10.41
C ASP A 253 16.88 13.17 -8.98
N MET A 254 16.41 13.95 -8.01
CA MET A 254 16.33 13.53 -6.61
C MET A 254 15.43 12.30 -6.45
N VAL A 255 14.30 12.26 -7.15
CA VAL A 255 13.38 11.11 -7.09
C VAL A 255 13.99 9.90 -7.79
N LEU A 256 14.63 10.08 -8.93
CA LEU A 256 15.22 8.97 -9.69
C LEU A 256 16.41 8.32 -8.99
N GLN A 257 17.09 9.02 -8.09
CA GLN A 257 18.24 8.51 -7.34
C GLN A 257 17.86 7.59 -6.17
N GLN A 258 16.60 7.50 -5.82
CA GLN A 258 16.16 6.70 -4.67
C GLN A 258 16.03 5.20 -4.95
#